data_a13f7293bdc3372a5adc530d40e4d498
#
_entry.id   a13f7293bdc3372a5adc530d40e4d498
#
_cell.length_a   1.000
_cell.length_b   1.000
_cell.length_c   1.000
_cell.angle_alpha   90.00
_cell.angle_beta   90.00
_cell.angle_gamma   90.00
#
_symmetry.space_group_name_H-M   'P 1'
#
loop_
_entity.id
_entity.type
_entity.pdbx_description
1 polymer ?
#
loop_
_entity_poly.entity_id
_entity_poly.type
_entity_poly.pdbx_seq_one_letter_code
_entity_poly.pdbx_strand_id
1 'polypeptide(L)'
;MRDRQLCFRAWYQGQMPFRPRRHQARAAAREASNSRPVRALARAGLVASGIIHILIGGIAISVTYGLHQQADQSGALESVAETPGGVVLLWVAAISLIGLSIWQWTGPMAWRPEGVAPNRIRDRFKAAGFLVVGLAAIVFAVGGRANTAETTRNASGVLINIPGGIFVLIALGVGVGAVGCAFVFRGVSRNFREDISPPSGAAGTAVIVLGVIGHTAKGIALIIVGGLFVSSAVFTDTSWASGLDGAVRFLGTLPTGVWPLFVVSGGLIAHGLYLIARAWFMRR
;
A
#
# COMPACT_ATOMS: atom_id res chain seq x y z
N MET A 1 -39.90 34.70 -46.15
CA MET A 1 -38.62 34.74 -45.39
C MET A 1 -38.74 34.35 -43.91
N ARG A 2 -39.89 34.09 -43.37
CA ARG A 2 -40.15 33.76 -41.94
C ARG A 2 -39.99 32.23 -41.61
N ASP A 3 -40.16 31.37 -42.59
CA ASP A 3 -40.18 29.92 -42.29
C ASP A 3 -38.80 29.27 -42.18
N ARG A 4 -37.75 29.89 -42.71
CA ARG A 4 -36.38 29.34 -42.54
C ARG A 4 -35.78 29.54 -41.16
N GLN A 5 -36.23 30.52 -40.38
CA GLN A 5 -35.73 30.76 -39.03
C GLN A 5 -36.38 29.81 -38.00
N LEU A 6 -37.57 29.31 -38.26
CA LEU A 6 -38.27 28.37 -37.39
C LEU A 6 -37.69 26.94 -37.51
N CYS A 7 -37.28 26.52 -38.69
CA CYS A 7 -36.60 25.24 -38.89
C CYS A 7 -35.22 25.19 -38.24
N PHE A 8 -34.46 26.30 -38.23
CA PHE A 8 -33.15 26.36 -37.63
C PHE A 8 -33.21 26.30 -36.10
N ARG A 9 -34.24 26.89 -35.49
CA ARG A 9 -34.47 26.82 -34.05
C ARG A 9 -34.93 25.43 -33.57
N ALA A 10 -35.75 24.76 -34.38
CA ALA A 10 -36.18 23.38 -34.07
C ALA A 10 -34.99 22.37 -34.12
N TRP A 11 -34.08 22.58 -35.07
CA TRP A 11 -32.87 21.75 -35.20
C TRP A 11 -31.89 21.98 -34.06
N TYR A 12 -31.80 23.21 -33.51
CA TYR A 12 -30.91 23.53 -32.39
C TYR A 12 -31.45 23.07 -31.03
N GLN A 13 -32.75 22.90 -30.88
CA GLN A 13 -33.37 22.40 -29.64
C GLN A 13 -33.52 20.86 -29.59
N GLY A 14 -33.40 20.18 -30.73
CA GLY A 14 -33.56 18.72 -30.80
C GLY A 14 -32.29 17.88 -30.66
N GLN A 15 -31.13 18.48 -30.57
CA GLN A 15 -29.87 17.73 -30.49
C GLN A 15 -29.14 17.90 -29.18
N MET A 16 -29.79 17.58 -28.06
CA MET A 16 -29.07 17.26 -26.85
C MET A 16 -29.73 16.11 -26.06
N PRO A 17 -29.64 14.88 -26.55
CA PRO A 17 -29.79 13.77 -25.65
C PRO A 17 -28.58 12.80 -25.68
N PHE A 18 -27.32 13.27 -25.77
CA PHE A 18 -26.19 12.31 -25.73
C PHE A 18 -25.03 12.73 -24.82
N ARG A 19 -25.33 13.31 -23.64
CA ARG A 19 -24.36 13.49 -22.57
C ARG A 19 -24.72 12.86 -21.22
N PRO A 20 -25.42 11.72 -21.10
CA PRO A 20 -25.72 11.24 -19.76
C PRO A 20 -24.86 10.07 -19.28
N ARG A 21 -24.40 9.15 -20.13
CA ARG A 21 -23.84 7.90 -19.63
C ARG A 21 -22.54 8.06 -18.82
N ARG A 22 -21.63 8.93 -19.24
CA ARG A 22 -20.36 9.12 -18.49
C ARG A 22 -20.54 9.96 -17.22
N HIS A 23 -21.40 10.96 -17.24
CA HIS A 23 -21.71 11.78 -16.05
C HIS A 23 -22.59 11.02 -15.06
N GLN A 24 -23.57 10.25 -15.53
CA GLN A 24 -24.39 9.39 -14.68
C GLN A 24 -23.57 8.25 -14.06
N ALA A 25 -22.70 7.59 -14.82
CA ALA A 25 -21.80 6.57 -14.31
C ALA A 25 -20.82 7.15 -13.27
N ARG A 26 -20.34 8.39 -13.47
CA ARG A 26 -19.49 9.08 -12.49
C ARG A 26 -20.27 9.48 -11.24
N ALA A 27 -21.50 9.95 -11.38
CA ALA A 27 -22.36 10.29 -10.25
C ALA A 27 -22.72 9.04 -9.45
N ALA A 28 -23.15 7.96 -10.09
CA ALA A 28 -23.46 6.68 -9.45
C ALA A 28 -22.22 6.07 -8.77
N ALA A 29 -21.04 6.18 -9.38
CA ALA A 29 -19.81 5.72 -8.78
C ALA A 29 -19.37 6.58 -7.57
N ARG A 30 -19.63 7.90 -7.59
CA ARG A 30 -19.44 8.79 -6.43
C ARG A 30 -20.39 8.42 -5.30
N GLU A 31 -21.65 8.16 -5.62
CA GLU A 31 -22.67 7.76 -4.66
C GLU A 31 -22.37 6.38 -4.05
N ALA A 32 -21.98 5.40 -4.87
CA ALA A 32 -21.52 4.10 -4.42
C ALA A 32 -20.27 4.20 -3.52
N SER A 33 -19.30 5.04 -3.87
CA SER A 33 -18.08 5.23 -3.08
C SER A 33 -18.33 5.96 -1.75
N ASN A 34 -19.36 6.78 -1.68
CA ASN A 34 -19.81 7.45 -0.45
C ASN A 34 -20.75 6.59 0.40
N SER A 35 -21.09 5.39 -0.08
CA SER A 35 -21.94 4.49 0.66
C SER A 35 -21.29 4.07 1.99
N ARG A 36 -22.13 3.87 3.03
CA ARG A 36 -21.67 3.44 4.36
C ARG A 36 -20.81 2.16 4.31
N PRO A 37 -21.19 1.10 3.54
CA PRO A 37 -20.41 -0.13 3.51
C PRO A 37 -19.03 0.05 2.86
N VAL A 38 -18.91 0.84 1.79
CA VAL A 38 -17.59 1.08 1.14
C VAL A 38 -16.65 1.83 2.08
N ARG A 39 -17.16 2.82 2.82
CA ARG A 39 -16.36 3.52 3.83
C ARG A 39 -15.96 2.63 5.00
N ALA A 40 -16.86 1.75 5.45
CA ALA A 40 -16.54 0.78 6.49
C ALA A 40 -15.43 -0.18 6.02
N LEU A 41 -15.53 -0.70 4.79
CA LEU A 41 -14.52 -1.57 4.19
C LEU A 41 -13.16 -0.87 4.04
N ALA A 42 -13.15 0.39 3.58
CA ALA A 42 -11.92 1.18 3.47
C ALA A 42 -11.27 1.42 4.85
N ARG A 43 -12.08 1.71 5.89
CA ARG A 43 -11.60 1.84 7.27
C ARG A 43 -11.02 0.54 7.80
N ALA A 44 -11.75 -0.57 7.62
CA ALA A 44 -11.29 -1.89 8.03
C ALA A 44 -9.96 -2.26 7.36
N GLY A 45 -9.80 -2.00 6.05
CA GLY A 45 -8.55 -2.22 5.33
C GLY A 45 -7.39 -1.36 5.85
N LEU A 46 -7.64 -0.09 6.21
CA LEU A 46 -6.62 0.77 6.81
C LEU A 46 -6.20 0.28 8.20
N VAL A 47 -7.17 -0.15 9.03
CA VAL A 47 -6.89 -0.71 10.35
C VAL A 47 -6.10 -2.01 10.22
N ALA A 48 -6.52 -2.93 9.35
CA ALA A 48 -5.81 -4.19 9.09
C ALA A 48 -4.38 -3.92 8.62
N SER A 49 -4.19 -3.03 7.65
CA SER A 49 -2.86 -2.62 7.20
C SER A 49 -2.04 -1.98 8.31
N GLY A 50 -2.66 -1.20 9.20
CA GLY A 50 -2.01 -0.61 10.36
C GLY A 50 -1.50 -1.67 11.33
N ILE A 51 -2.33 -2.65 11.66
CA ILE A 51 -1.97 -3.77 12.53
C ILE A 51 -0.79 -4.55 11.94
N ILE A 52 -0.84 -4.89 10.65
CA ILE A 52 0.26 -5.60 9.96
C ILE A 52 1.58 -4.82 10.11
N HIS A 53 1.59 -3.49 9.92
CA HIS A 53 2.81 -2.70 10.06
C HIS A 53 3.32 -2.64 11.50
N ILE A 54 2.42 -2.61 12.50
CA ILE A 54 2.80 -2.67 13.91
C ILE A 54 3.45 -4.03 14.22
N LEU A 55 2.86 -5.12 13.73
CA LEU A 55 3.41 -6.47 13.93
C LEU A 55 4.77 -6.62 13.25
N ILE A 56 4.92 -6.18 11.98
CA ILE A 56 6.22 -6.20 11.29
C ILE A 56 7.27 -5.42 12.10
N GLY A 57 6.93 -4.23 12.59
CA GLY A 57 7.83 -3.42 13.41
C GLY A 57 8.19 -4.11 14.74
N GLY A 58 7.21 -4.75 15.38
CA GLY A 58 7.44 -5.54 16.61
C GLY A 58 8.32 -6.75 16.37
N ILE A 59 8.06 -7.52 15.31
CA ILE A 59 8.90 -8.67 14.91
C ILE A 59 10.32 -8.20 14.55
N ALA A 60 10.45 -7.09 13.82
CA ALA A 60 11.76 -6.53 13.49
C ALA A 60 12.57 -6.14 14.74
N ILE A 61 11.92 -5.63 15.79
CA ILE A 61 12.55 -5.42 17.09
C ILE A 61 12.97 -6.74 17.72
N SER A 62 12.11 -7.79 17.67
CA SER A 62 12.42 -9.09 18.27
C SER A 62 13.62 -9.80 17.63
N VAL A 63 13.88 -9.52 16.34
CA VAL A 63 15.09 -10.00 15.64
C VAL A 63 16.38 -9.49 16.31
N THR A 64 16.37 -8.30 16.93
CA THR A 64 17.53 -7.79 17.68
C THR A 64 17.87 -8.64 18.92
N TYR A 65 16.89 -9.36 19.45
CA TYR A 65 17.04 -10.26 20.59
C TYR A 65 17.29 -11.72 20.19
N GLY A 66 17.60 -11.96 18.90
CA GLY A 66 17.93 -13.29 18.38
C GLY A 66 16.71 -14.18 18.08
N LEU A 67 15.51 -13.63 18.08
CA LEU A 67 14.33 -14.38 17.68
C LEU A 67 14.28 -14.52 16.15
N HIS A 68 14.15 -15.75 15.66
CA HIS A 68 14.20 -16.08 14.23
C HIS A 68 12.81 -16.00 13.56
N GLN A 69 12.11 -14.89 13.72
CA GLN A 69 10.85 -14.64 13.03
C GLN A 69 11.09 -13.86 11.73
N GLN A 70 10.16 -13.97 10.79
CA GLN A 70 10.21 -13.20 9.54
C GLN A 70 9.64 -11.82 9.78
N ALA A 71 10.49 -10.80 9.61
CA ALA A 71 10.10 -9.40 9.79
C ALA A 71 9.46 -8.82 8.52
N ASP A 72 8.44 -9.49 8.00
CA ASP A 72 7.69 -9.10 6.81
C ASP A 72 6.18 -9.37 6.97
N GLN A 73 5.44 -9.27 5.87
CA GLN A 73 3.99 -9.49 5.88
C GLN A 73 3.62 -10.94 6.22
N SER A 74 4.41 -11.93 5.82
CA SER A 74 4.12 -13.34 6.12
C SER A 74 4.27 -13.62 7.60
N GLY A 75 5.34 -13.16 8.25
CA GLY A 75 5.51 -13.29 9.69
C GLY A 75 4.43 -12.57 10.50
N ALA A 76 4.01 -11.38 10.05
CA ALA A 76 2.90 -10.67 10.68
C ALA A 76 1.57 -11.43 10.57
N LEU A 77 1.27 -12.02 9.40
CA LEU A 77 0.04 -12.82 9.19
C LEU A 77 0.08 -14.13 9.98
N GLU A 78 1.24 -14.79 10.05
CA GLU A 78 1.47 -15.97 10.87
C GLU A 78 1.24 -15.66 12.36
N SER A 79 1.81 -14.58 12.87
CA SER A 79 1.60 -14.15 14.26
C SER A 79 0.12 -13.88 14.57
N VAL A 80 -0.64 -13.34 13.61
CA VAL A 80 -2.10 -13.15 13.77
C VAL A 80 -2.80 -14.52 13.78
N ALA A 81 -2.42 -15.45 12.88
CA ALA A 81 -3.05 -16.77 12.79
C ALA A 81 -2.93 -17.56 14.10
N GLU A 82 -1.83 -17.43 14.82
CA GLU A 82 -1.53 -18.10 16.08
C GLU A 82 -2.30 -17.51 17.29
N THR A 83 -2.89 -16.32 17.13
CA THR A 83 -3.65 -15.69 18.24
C THR A 83 -5.07 -16.24 18.32
N PRO A 84 -5.67 -16.35 19.53
CA PRO A 84 -7.08 -16.70 19.68
C PRO A 84 -7.98 -15.70 18.91
N GLY A 85 -8.80 -16.21 17.99
CA GLY A 85 -9.64 -15.35 17.10
C GLY A 85 -8.90 -14.74 15.92
N GLY A 86 -7.58 -14.97 15.77
CA GLY A 86 -6.79 -14.44 14.67
C GLY A 86 -7.26 -14.88 13.29
N VAL A 87 -7.75 -16.12 13.17
CA VAL A 87 -8.35 -16.63 11.92
C VAL A 87 -9.53 -15.76 11.47
N VAL A 88 -10.38 -15.32 12.39
CA VAL A 88 -11.50 -14.41 12.07
C VAL A 88 -10.96 -13.06 11.59
N LEU A 89 -9.92 -12.53 12.27
CA LEU A 89 -9.28 -11.27 11.85
C LEU A 89 -8.65 -11.40 10.46
N LEU A 90 -8.04 -12.55 10.14
CA LEU A 90 -7.47 -12.81 8.81
C LEU A 90 -8.55 -12.83 7.73
N TRP A 91 -9.71 -13.46 7.98
CA TRP A 91 -10.83 -13.42 7.04
C TRP A 91 -11.37 -12.01 6.84
N VAL A 92 -11.54 -11.25 7.92
CA VAL A 92 -11.97 -9.83 7.83
C VAL A 92 -10.94 -9.01 7.03
N ALA A 93 -9.66 -9.19 7.31
CA ALA A 93 -8.58 -8.51 6.58
C ALA A 93 -8.57 -8.90 5.09
N ALA A 94 -8.68 -10.20 4.77
CA ALA A 94 -8.71 -10.71 3.41
C ALA A 94 -9.87 -10.11 2.60
N ILE A 95 -11.09 -10.19 3.12
CA ILE A 95 -12.28 -9.64 2.47
C ILE A 95 -12.14 -8.13 2.28
N SER A 96 -11.63 -7.41 3.31
CA SER A 96 -11.44 -5.96 3.25
C SER A 96 -10.38 -5.56 2.22
N LEU A 97 -9.25 -6.25 2.17
CA LEU A 97 -8.16 -5.95 1.25
C LEU A 97 -8.51 -6.31 -0.20
N ILE A 98 -9.18 -7.44 -0.42
CA ILE A 98 -9.67 -7.84 -1.76
C ILE A 98 -10.74 -6.86 -2.23
N GLY A 99 -11.69 -6.50 -1.37
CA GLY A 99 -12.69 -5.48 -1.67
C GLY A 99 -12.07 -4.13 -2.01
N LEU A 100 -11.03 -3.72 -1.27
CA LEU A 100 -10.28 -2.50 -1.53
C LEU A 100 -9.49 -2.59 -2.84
N SER A 101 -8.94 -3.76 -3.19
CA SER A 101 -8.29 -4.03 -4.47
C SER A 101 -9.26 -3.86 -5.63
N ILE A 102 -10.42 -4.53 -5.57
CA ILE A 102 -11.47 -4.42 -6.59
C ILE A 102 -11.91 -2.96 -6.75
N TRP A 103 -12.11 -2.26 -5.65
CA TRP A 103 -12.48 -0.86 -5.68
C TRP A 103 -11.39 0.03 -6.30
N GLN A 104 -10.11 -0.18 -5.97
CA GLN A 104 -8.98 0.53 -6.60
C GLN A 104 -8.88 0.25 -8.09
N TRP A 105 -9.27 -0.95 -8.54
CA TRP A 105 -9.26 -1.32 -9.95
C TRP A 105 -10.39 -0.65 -10.73
N THR A 106 -11.58 -0.56 -10.13
CA THR A 106 -12.80 -0.06 -10.77
C THR A 106 -13.10 1.41 -10.44
N GLY A 107 -12.74 1.89 -9.25
CA GLY A 107 -13.20 3.14 -8.66
C GLY A 107 -12.44 4.44 -8.99
N PRO A 108 -11.17 4.45 -9.44
CA PRO A 108 -10.40 5.69 -9.58
C PRO A 108 -10.94 6.69 -10.61
N MET A 109 -11.81 6.24 -11.52
CA MET A 109 -12.47 7.13 -12.50
C MET A 109 -13.53 8.05 -11.88
N ALA A 110 -14.06 7.69 -10.70
CA ALA A 110 -15.21 8.34 -10.11
C ALA A 110 -14.85 9.40 -9.06
N TRP A 111 -13.67 9.32 -8.45
CA TRP A 111 -13.36 10.01 -7.19
C TRP A 111 -12.33 11.14 -7.26
N ARG A 112 -11.89 11.55 -8.44
CA ARG A 112 -10.89 12.61 -8.55
C ARG A 112 -11.54 13.97 -8.74
N PRO A 113 -10.93 15.04 -8.15
CA PRO A 113 -11.26 16.42 -8.50
C PRO A 113 -11.12 16.66 -10.00
N GLU A 114 -11.97 17.49 -10.56
CA GLU A 114 -11.86 17.90 -11.97
C GLU A 114 -10.48 18.52 -12.20
N GLY A 115 -9.77 18.04 -13.24
CA GLY A 115 -8.45 18.54 -13.61
C GLY A 115 -7.26 17.62 -13.24
N VAL A 116 -7.43 16.59 -12.40
CA VAL A 116 -6.34 15.67 -12.06
C VAL A 116 -6.37 14.46 -13.00
N ALA A 117 -5.34 14.30 -13.83
CA ALA A 117 -5.21 13.14 -14.73
C ALA A 117 -5.14 11.82 -13.94
N PRO A 118 -5.85 10.77 -14.37
CA PRO A 118 -5.81 9.47 -13.71
C PRO A 118 -4.44 8.81 -13.90
N ASN A 119 -3.69 8.66 -12.82
CA ASN A 119 -2.49 7.84 -12.86
C ASN A 119 -2.88 6.37 -12.68
N ARG A 120 -3.40 5.78 -13.77
CA ARG A 120 -3.91 4.40 -13.82
C ARG A 120 -2.87 3.37 -13.40
N ILE A 121 -1.61 3.61 -13.73
CA ILE A 121 -0.50 2.73 -13.39
C ILE A 121 -0.36 2.65 -11.87
N ARG A 122 -0.25 3.79 -11.19
CA ARG A 122 -0.13 3.85 -9.73
C ARG A 122 -1.31 3.18 -9.00
N ASP A 123 -2.52 3.41 -9.50
CA ASP A 123 -3.73 2.87 -8.87
C ASP A 123 -3.82 1.34 -9.07
N ARG A 124 -3.39 0.82 -10.23
CA ARG A 124 -3.28 -0.62 -10.49
C ARG A 124 -2.20 -1.30 -9.63
N PHE A 125 -1.04 -0.67 -9.46
CA PHE A 125 -0.01 -1.21 -8.56
C PHE A 125 -0.50 -1.29 -7.11
N LYS A 126 -1.23 -0.28 -6.63
CA LYS A 126 -1.86 -0.33 -5.30
C LYS A 126 -2.89 -1.45 -5.19
N ALA A 127 -3.74 -1.59 -6.21
CA ALA A 127 -4.74 -2.65 -6.25
C ALA A 127 -4.09 -4.03 -6.22
N ALA A 128 -3.04 -4.26 -7.03
CA ALA A 128 -2.28 -5.50 -7.03
C ALA A 128 -1.66 -5.79 -5.65
N GLY A 129 -1.07 -4.79 -5.00
CA GLY A 129 -0.52 -4.94 -3.65
C GLY A 129 -1.58 -5.36 -2.62
N PHE A 130 -2.75 -4.74 -2.63
CA PHE A 130 -3.86 -5.15 -1.75
C PHE A 130 -4.37 -6.56 -2.05
N LEU A 131 -4.41 -6.94 -3.34
CA LEU A 131 -4.81 -8.28 -3.75
C LEU A 131 -3.84 -9.34 -3.21
N VAL A 132 -2.54 -9.12 -3.41
CA VAL A 132 -1.49 -10.06 -2.95
C VAL A 132 -1.57 -10.26 -1.43
N VAL A 133 -1.67 -9.19 -0.65
CA VAL A 133 -1.78 -9.29 0.81
C VAL A 133 -3.11 -9.93 1.23
N GLY A 134 -4.20 -9.63 0.53
CA GLY A 134 -5.51 -10.24 0.78
C GLY A 134 -5.51 -11.75 0.51
N LEU A 135 -4.87 -12.19 -0.59
CA LEU A 135 -4.70 -13.61 -0.90
C LEU A 135 -3.79 -14.31 0.11
N ALA A 136 -2.69 -13.68 0.52
CA ALA A 136 -1.84 -14.20 1.57
C ALA A 136 -2.63 -14.39 2.88
N ALA A 137 -3.46 -13.42 3.26
CA ALA A 137 -4.31 -13.55 4.45
C ALA A 137 -5.28 -14.73 4.37
N ILE A 138 -5.82 -15.08 3.18
CA ILE A 138 -6.63 -16.29 2.99
C ILE A 138 -5.78 -17.54 3.23
N VAL A 139 -4.56 -17.60 2.66
CA VAL A 139 -3.67 -18.76 2.84
C VAL A 139 -3.44 -19.05 4.33
N PHE A 140 -3.12 -18.01 5.11
CA PHE A 140 -2.95 -18.15 6.56
C PHE A 140 -4.26 -18.49 7.29
N ALA A 141 -5.40 -17.93 6.85
CA ALA A 141 -6.70 -18.18 7.45
C ALA A 141 -7.17 -19.63 7.29
N VAL A 142 -6.75 -20.32 6.22
CA VAL A 142 -7.05 -21.75 6.01
C VAL A 142 -5.97 -22.68 6.56
N GLY A 143 -5.03 -22.15 7.36
CA GLY A 143 -3.96 -22.94 7.99
C GLY A 143 -2.76 -23.21 7.07
N GLY A 144 -2.68 -22.58 5.90
CA GLY A 144 -1.51 -22.61 5.03
C GLY A 144 -0.37 -21.76 5.60
N ARG A 145 0.83 -21.97 5.07
CA ARG A 145 2.01 -21.17 5.36
C ARG A 145 2.53 -20.53 4.06
N ALA A 146 2.99 -19.29 4.15
CA ALA A 146 3.65 -18.60 3.07
C ALA A 146 4.93 -17.95 3.60
N ASN A 147 5.98 -18.02 2.82
CA ASN A 147 7.26 -17.39 3.13
C ASN A 147 7.56 -16.37 2.04
N THR A 148 7.28 -15.08 2.33
CA THR A 148 7.48 -13.99 1.38
C THR A 148 8.95 -13.84 1.00
N ALA A 149 9.88 -14.01 1.96
CA ALA A 149 11.30 -13.89 1.71
C ALA A 149 11.80 -15.00 0.77
N GLU A 150 11.38 -16.24 0.99
CA GLU A 150 11.73 -17.38 0.14
C GLU A 150 11.11 -17.25 -1.26
N THR A 151 9.83 -16.90 -1.34
CA THR A 151 9.15 -16.65 -2.62
C THR A 151 9.87 -15.56 -3.43
N THR A 152 10.32 -14.50 -2.76
CA THR A 152 11.06 -13.40 -3.39
C THR A 152 12.43 -13.86 -3.90
N ARG A 153 13.16 -14.67 -3.11
CA ARG A 153 14.44 -15.26 -3.53
C ARG A 153 14.26 -16.17 -4.74
N ASN A 154 13.27 -17.05 -4.71
CA ASN A 154 12.99 -17.99 -5.79
C ASN A 154 12.63 -17.24 -7.08
N ALA A 155 11.75 -16.23 -7.00
CA ALA A 155 11.39 -15.39 -8.14
C ALA A 155 12.61 -14.63 -8.70
N SER A 156 13.47 -14.11 -7.83
CA SER A 156 14.72 -13.45 -8.23
C SER A 156 15.69 -14.42 -8.88
N GLY A 157 15.78 -15.68 -8.38
CA GLY A 157 16.59 -16.74 -8.96
C GLY A 157 16.11 -17.10 -10.37
N VAL A 158 14.82 -17.22 -10.60
CA VAL A 158 14.27 -17.41 -11.95
C VAL A 158 14.67 -16.27 -12.87
N LEU A 159 14.55 -15.01 -12.42
CA LEU A 159 14.94 -13.85 -13.21
C LEU A 159 16.44 -13.84 -13.54
N ILE A 160 17.32 -14.18 -12.59
CA ILE A 160 18.77 -14.20 -12.81
C ILE A 160 19.14 -15.24 -13.89
N ASN A 161 18.42 -16.36 -13.95
CA ASN A 161 18.73 -17.47 -14.87
C ASN A 161 18.12 -17.34 -16.27
N ILE A 162 17.25 -16.35 -16.53
CA ILE A 162 16.69 -16.14 -17.87
C ILE A 162 17.42 -14.99 -18.61
N PRO A 163 17.56 -15.07 -19.93
CA PRO A 163 18.19 -14.00 -20.72
C PRO A 163 17.49 -12.65 -20.50
N GLY A 164 18.25 -11.63 -20.11
CA GLY A 164 17.71 -10.30 -19.84
C GLY A 164 17.01 -10.13 -18.49
N GLY A 165 16.82 -11.18 -17.70
CA GLY A 165 16.11 -11.10 -16.42
C GLY A 165 16.85 -10.29 -15.36
N ILE A 166 18.18 -10.20 -15.43
CA ILE A 166 19.01 -9.33 -14.58
C ILE A 166 18.56 -7.86 -14.75
N PHE A 167 18.32 -7.40 -15.98
CA PHE A 167 17.83 -6.02 -16.21
C PHE A 167 16.45 -5.80 -15.63
N VAL A 168 15.58 -6.83 -15.68
CA VAL A 168 14.25 -6.77 -15.06
C VAL A 168 14.37 -6.66 -13.53
N LEU A 169 15.29 -7.42 -12.93
CA LEU A 169 15.51 -7.39 -11.48
C LEU A 169 16.10 -6.05 -11.03
N ILE A 170 17.04 -5.47 -11.80
CA ILE A 170 17.55 -4.11 -11.57
C ILE A 170 16.41 -3.08 -11.67
N ALA A 171 15.60 -3.15 -12.73
CA ALA A 171 14.49 -2.23 -12.92
C ALA A 171 13.46 -2.32 -11.78
N LEU A 172 13.20 -3.55 -11.28
CA LEU A 172 12.36 -3.77 -10.11
C LEU A 172 12.97 -3.12 -8.86
N GLY A 173 14.25 -3.34 -8.59
CA GLY A 173 14.95 -2.76 -7.45
C GLY A 173 14.97 -1.22 -7.49
N VAL A 174 15.30 -0.63 -8.65
CA VAL A 174 15.23 0.82 -8.86
C VAL A 174 13.80 1.33 -8.68
N GLY A 175 12.80 0.62 -9.21
CA GLY A 175 11.38 0.96 -9.05
C GLY A 175 10.92 0.97 -7.58
N VAL A 176 11.31 -0.06 -6.80
CA VAL A 176 11.02 -0.13 -5.37
C VAL A 176 11.73 1.01 -4.62
N GLY A 177 13.00 1.28 -4.93
CA GLY A 177 13.76 2.40 -4.36
C GLY A 177 13.13 3.75 -4.67
N ALA A 178 12.67 3.97 -5.91
CA ALA A 178 11.96 5.20 -6.30
C ALA A 178 10.64 5.38 -5.53
N VAL A 179 9.90 4.29 -5.30
CA VAL A 179 8.72 4.31 -4.42
C VAL A 179 9.12 4.68 -3.00
N GLY A 180 10.24 4.14 -2.49
CA GLY A 180 10.81 4.49 -1.20
C GLY A 180 11.12 5.99 -1.09
N CYS A 181 11.81 6.57 -2.08
CA CYS A 181 12.08 8.01 -2.17
C CYS A 181 10.78 8.84 -2.15
N ALA A 182 9.76 8.39 -2.88
CA ALA A 182 8.45 9.06 -2.88
C ALA A 182 7.78 9.02 -1.50
N PHE A 183 7.93 7.93 -0.73
CA PHE A 183 7.45 7.85 0.65
C PHE A 183 8.20 8.79 1.59
N VAL A 184 9.54 8.86 1.49
CA VAL A 184 10.36 9.81 2.26
C VAL A 184 9.93 11.24 1.94
N PHE A 185 9.84 11.59 0.66
CA PHE A 185 9.39 12.92 0.23
C PHE A 185 8.00 13.23 0.78
N ARG A 186 7.05 12.29 0.71
CA ARG A 186 5.70 12.45 1.23
C ARG A 186 5.68 12.65 2.75
N GLY A 187 6.56 11.98 3.49
CA GLY A 187 6.73 12.14 4.94
C GLY A 187 7.26 13.52 5.29
N VAL A 188 8.39 13.92 4.69
CA VAL A 188 9.06 15.20 4.96
C VAL A 188 8.23 16.40 4.51
N SER A 189 7.64 16.35 3.31
CA SER A 189 6.79 17.42 2.77
C SER A 189 5.39 17.49 3.40
N ARG A 190 5.04 16.51 4.24
CA ARG A 190 3.73 16.41 4.91
C ARG A 190 2.53 16.35 3.95
N ASN A 191 2.72 15.96 2.70
CA ASN A 191 1.66 15.90 1.68
C ASN A 191 0.56 14.87 2.02
N PHE A 192 0.82 13.94 2.96
CA PHE A 192 -0.19 13.01 3.47
C PHE A 192 -1.33 13.71 4.25
N ARG A 193 -1.13 14.98 4.65
CA ARG A 193 -2.18 15.78 5.35
C ARG A 193 -3.40 16.04 4.47
N GLU A 194 -3.25 16.01 3.17
CA GLU A 194 -4.37 16.13 2.23
C GLU A 194 -5.38 14.98 2.34
N ASP A 195 -4.93 13.82 2.81
CA ASP A 195 -5.76 12.61 2.93
C ASP A 195 -6.58 12.55 4.23
N ILE A 196 -6.27 13.41 5.20
CA ILE A 196 -6.86 13.38 6.55
C ILE A 196 -7.40 14.74 6.96
N SER A 197 -8.36 14.74 7.87
CA SER A 197 -8.82 15.93 8.59
C SER A 197 -8.47 15.73 10.06
N PRO A 198 -7.21 16.03 10.47
CA PRO A 198 -6.78 15.80 11.84
C PRO A 198 -7.56 16.70 12.80
N PRO A 199 -7.85 16.23 14.02
CA PRO A 199 -8.48 17.07 15.05
C PRO A 199 -7.57 18.25 15.40
N SER A 200 -8.15 19.28 16.00
CA SER A 200 -7.38 20.42 16.55
C SER A 200 -6.63 20.01 17.82
N GLY A 201 -5.51 20.69 18.08
CA GLY A 201 -4.73 20.50 19.31
C GLY A 201 -3.72 19.36 19.27
N ALA A 202 -3.35 18.85 20.45
CA ALA A 202 -2.26 17.88 20.63
C ALA A 202 -2.48 16.57 19.87
N ALA A 203 -3.73 16.06 19.82
CA ALA A 203 -4.06 14.83 19.10
C ALA A 203 -3.79 14.95 17.59
N GLY A 204 -4.14 16.09 16.99
CA GLY A 204 -3.84 16.32 15.56
C GLY A 204 -2.34 16.41 15.29
N THR A 205 -1.60 17.07 16.19
CA THR A 205 -0.13 17.13 16.10
C THR A 205 0.48 15.74 16.20
N ALA A 206 0.01 14.89 17.12
CA ALA A 206 0.49 13.51 17.26
C ALA A 206 0.27 12.70 15.98
N VAL A 207 -0.91 12.78 15.36
CA VAL A 207 -1.21 12.09 14.08
C VAL A 207 -0.26 12.56 12.96
N ILE A 208 0.04 13.87 12.92
CA ILE A 208 0.97 14.42 11.93
C ILE A 208 2.39 13.89 12.16
N VAL A 209 2.86 13.89 13.40
CA VAL A 209 4.20 13.38 13.76
C VAL A 209 4.32 11.88 13.41
N LEU A 210 3.32 11.08 13.81
CA LEU A 210 3.27 9.66 13.42
C LEU A 210 3.29 9.47 11.90
N GLY A 211 2.59 10.34 11.16
CA GLY A 211 2.59 10.33 9.70
C GLY A 211 3.97 10.65 9.10
N VAL A 212 4.66 11.66 9.61
CA VAL A 212 6.02 12.04 9.15
C VAL A 212 7.00 10.90 9.42
N ILE A 213 7.10 10.45 10.68
CA ILE A 213 8.02 9.38 11.10
C ILE A 213 7.72 8.09 10.31
N GLY A 214 6.44 7.70 10.26
CA GLY A 214 6.04 6.46 9.62
C GLY A 214 6.28 6.41 8.12
N HIS A 215 5.96 7.49 7.38
CA HIS A 215 6.22 7.53 5.94
C HIS A 215 7.72 7.57 5.64
N THR A 216 8.49 8.32 6.41
CA THR A 216 9.95 8.41 6.24
C THR A 216 10.62 7.05 6.51
N ALA A 217 10.31 6.41 7.62
CA ALA A 217 10.87 5.10 7.96
C ALA A 217 10.50 4.00 6.95
N LYS A 218 9.22 3.96 6.54
CA LYS A 218 8.77 3.03 5.48
C LYS A 218 9.50 3.31 4.16
N GLY A 219 9.71 4.58 3.82
CA GLY A 219 10.46 4.96 2.64
C GLY A 219 11.91 4.49 2.69
N ILE A 220 12.60 4.65 3.82
CA ILE A 220 13.96 4.16 4.05
C ILE A 220 14.01 2.64 3.91
N ALA A 221 13.09 1.91 4.55
CA ALA A 221 13.02 0.46 4.41
C ALA A 221 12.87 0.02 2.93
N LEU A 222 12.02 0.69 2.15
CA LEU A 222 11.83 0.39 0.73
C LEU A 222 13.07 0.74 -0.11
N ILE A 223 13.81 1.80 0.22
CA ILE A 223 15.08 2.13 -0.44
C ILE A 223 16.09 1.01 -0.21
N ILE A 224 16.20 0.51 1.02
CA ILE A 224 17.08 -0.62 1.34
C ILE A 224 16.65 -1.88 0.57
N VAL A 225 15.37 -2.22 0.59
CA VAL A 225 14.82 -3.35 -0.19
C VAL A 225 15.18 -3.21 -1.68
N GLY A 226 14.99 -2.02 -2.26
CA GLY A 226 15.34 -1.74 -3.64
C GLY A 226 16.84 -1.94 -3.91
N GLY A 227 17.70 -1.46 -3.01
CA GLY A 227 19.14 -1.67 -3.05
C GLY A 227 19.54 -3.16 -3.00
N LEU A 228 18.88 -3.94 -2.13
CA LEU A 228 19.11 -5.38 -2.04
C LEU A 228 18.72 -6.13 -3.32
N PHE A 229 17.65 -5.74 -4.00
CA PHE A 229 17.30 -6.30 -5.32
C PHE A 229 18.35 -5.96 -6.38
N VAL A 230 18.84 -4.73 -6.40
CA VAL A 230 19.94 -4.34 -7.32
C VAL A 230 21.20 -5.13 -6.99
N SER A 231 21.56 -5.27 -5.71
CA SER A 231 22.70 -6.08 -5.28
C SER A 231 22.56 -7.55 -5.70
N SER A 232 21.38 -8.12 -5.52
CA SER A 232 21.07 -9.49 -5.98
C SER A 232 21.29 -9.67 -7.48
N ALA A 233 20.90 -8.68 -8.28
CA ALA A 233 21.11 -8.70 -9.73
C ALA A 233 22.58 -8.55 -10.13
N VAL A 234 23.30 -7.63 -9.48
CA VAL A 234 24.71 -7.32 -9.79
C VAL A 234 25.64 -8.47 -9.38
N PHE A 235 25.42 -9.03 -8.19
CA PHE A 235 26.24 -10.14 -7.68
C PHE A 235 25.71 -11.52 -8.08
N THR A 236 24.58 -11.58 -8.81
CA THR A 236 23.90 -12.84 -9.19
C THR A 236 23.63 -13.76 -7.99
N ASP A 237 23.38 -13.18 -6.83
CA ASP A 237 23.15 -13.87 -5.57
C ASP A 237 21.75 -13.56 -5.02
N THR A 238 20.90 -14.59 -4.99
CA THR A 238 19.53 -14.47 -4.53
C THR A 238 19.39 -14.27 -3.02
N SER A 239 20.45 -14.48 -2.24
CA SER A 239 20.42 -14.27 -0.78
C SER A 239 20.09 -12.84 -0.41
N TRP A 240 20.44 -11.88 -1.24
CA TRP A 240 20.13 -10.46 -1.07
C TRP A 240 18.65 -10.14 -1.31
N ALA A 241 17.96 -10.91 -2.15
CA ALA A 241 16.58 -10.65 -2.58
C ALA A 241 15.54 -11.20 -1.59
N SER A 242 15.61 -10.83 -0.32
CA SER A 242 14.73 -11.31 0.74
C SER A 242 13.60 -10.32 1.11
N GLY A 243 13.41 -9.26 0.32
CA GLY A 243 12.37 -8.27 0.58
C GLY A 243 12.60 -7.50 1.88
N LEU A 244 11.51 -7.25 2.62
CA LEU A 244 11.58 -6.47 3.86
C LEU A 244 12.33 -7.21 4.98
N ASP A 245 12.18 -8.52 5.10
CA ASP A 245 12.95 -9.34 6.05
C ASP A 245 14.45 -9.21 5.80
N GLY A 246 14.89 -9.25 4.54
CA GLY A 246 16.29 -8.99 4.17
C GLY A 246 16.76 -7.60 4.56
N ALA A 247 15.94 -6.58 4.38
CA ALA A 247 16.29 -5.21 4.78
C ALA A 247 16.46 -5.07 6.30
N VAL A 248 15.59 -5.73 7.08
CA VAL A 248 15.67 -5.77 8.54
C VAL A 248 16.95 -6.47 9.01
N ARG A 249 17.26 -7.64 8.42
CA ARG A 249 18.50 -8.38 8.74
C ARG A 249 19.75 -7.62 8.33
N PHE A 250 19.75 -7.01 7.13
CA PHE A 250 20.85 -6.16 6.67
C PHE A 250 21.13 -5.01 7.64
N LEU A 251 20.09 -4.32 8.13
CA LEU A 251 20.25 -3.27 9.13
C LEU A 251 20.91 -3.79 10.41
N GLY A 252 20.57 -5.01 10.83
CA GLY A 252 21.17 -5.66 12.00
C GLY A 252 22.67 -5.99 11.84
N THR A 253 23.19 -6.11 10.60
CA THR A 253 24.61 -6.38 10.34
C THR A 253 25.48 -5.13 10.29
N LEU A 254 24.90 -3.93 10.36
CA LEU A 254 25.67 -2.69 10.30
C LEU A 254 26.54 -2.48 11.53
N PRO A 255 27.76 -1.89 11.38
CA PRO A 255 28.68 -1.62 12.50
C PRO A 255 28.09 -0.72 13.58
N THR A 256 27.07 0.09 13.26
CA THR A 256 26.31 0.93 14.21
C THR A 256 25.39 0.11 15.11
N GLY A 257 25.37 -1.23 14.93
CA GLY A 257 24.61 -2.18 15.72
C GLY A 257 23.10 -2.07 15.47
N VAL A 258 22.33 -2.27 16.52
CA VAL A 258 20.87 -2.37 16.46
C VAL A 258 20.12 -1.04 16.30
N TRP A 259 20.80 0.12 16.42
CA TRP A 259 20.15 1.43 16.39
C TRP A 259 19.36 1.71 15.09
N PRO A 260 19.92 1.53 13.87
CA PRO A 260 19.18 1.73 12.64
C PRO A 260 17.93 0.83 12.57
N LEU A 261 18.05 -0.38 13.09
CA LEU A 261 16.96 -1.35 13.14
C LEU A 261 15.84 -0.87 14.07
N PHE A 262 16.16 -0.36 15.27
CA PHE A 262 15.17 0.22 16.19
C PHE A 262 14.47 1.43 15.56
N VAL A 263 15.21 2.30 14.88
CA VAL A 263 14.64 3.49 14.21
C VAL A 263 13.66 3.10 13.11
N VAL A 264 14.04 2.15 12.25
CA VAL A 264 13.15 1.68 11.16
C VAL A 264 11.95 0.92 11.73
N SER A 265 12.17 0.03 12.68
CA SER A 265 11.09 -0.76 13.31
C SER A 265 10.09 0.12 14.06
N GLY A 266 10.57 1.05 14.90
CA GLY A 266 9.74 2.05 15.57
C GLY A 266 8.99 2.93 14.58
N GLY A 267 9.63 3.28 13.46
CA GLY A 267 8.99 4.01 12.37
C GLY A 267 7.90 3.22 11.66
N LEU A 268 8.05 1.90 11.49
CA LEU A 268 7.00 1.03 10.94
C LEU A 268 5.81 0.94 11.91
N ILE A 269 6.06 0.85 13.23
CA ILE A 269 5.01 0.93 14.25
C ILE A 269 4.29 2.28 14.16
N ALA A 270 5.04 3.39 14.07
CA ALA A 270 4.45 4.72 13.90
C ALA A 270 3.60 4.83 12.62
N HIS A 271 4.05 4.19 11.51
CA HIS A 271 3.26 4.13 10.28
C HIS A 271 1.95 3.36 10.47
N GLY A 272 2.00 2.24 11.19
CA GLY A 272 0.82 1.44 11.51
C GLY A 272 -0.19 2.23 12.36
N LEU A 273 0.28 2.91 13.41
CA LEU A 273 -0.55 3.79 14.24
C LEU A 273 -1.15 4.95 13.43
N TYR A 274 -0.36 5.55 12.51
CA TYR A 274 -0.87 6.56 11.59
C TYR A 274 -1.99 6.01 10.69
N LEU A 275 -1.86 4.79 10.15
CA LEU A 275 -2.91 4.19 9.31
C LEU A 275 -4.20 3.95 10.09
N ILE A 276 -4.10 3.52 11.34
CA ILE A 276 -5.27 3.37 12.24
C ILE A 276 -5.91 4.73 12.49
N ALA A 277 -5.11 5.74 12.86
CA ALA A 277 -5.60 7.11 13.05
C ALA A 277 -6.26 7.65 11.77
N ARG A 278 -5.65 7.41 10.60
CA ARG A 278 -6.21 7.78 9.30
C ARG A 278 -7.57 7.13 9.04
N ALA A 279 -7.80 5.90 9.48
CA ALA A 279 -9.12 5.24 9.34
C ALA A 279 -10.23 6.01 10.05
N TRP A 280 -9.92 6.68 11.18
CA TRP A 280 -10.88 7.49 11.95
C TRP A 280 -11.02 8.90 11.37
N PHE A 281 -9.91 9.55 10.98
CA PHE A 281 -9.87 10.94 10.52
C PHE A 281 -9.86 11.08 8.99
N MET A 282 -10.29 10.05 8.26
CA MET A 282 -10.38 10.09 6.81
C MET A 282 -11.34 11.20 6.36
N ARG A 283 -10.87 12.08 5.48
CA ARG A 283 -11.64 13.19 4.92
C ARG A 283 -12.95 12.67 4.31
N ARG A 284 -14.06 13.32 4.67
CA ARG A 284 -15.41 13.02 4.16
C ARG A 284 -15.59 13.56 2.76
#